data_9b44013b49fcc402a0a443b48869d889
#
_entry.id   9b44013b49fcc402a0a443b48869d889
#
_cell.length_a   1.000
_cell.length_b   1.000
_cell.length_c   1.000
_cell.angle_alpha   90.00
_cell.angle_beta   90.00
_cell.angle_gamma   90.00
#
_symmetry.space_group_name_H-M   'P 1'
#
loop_
_entity.id
_entity.type
_entity.pdbx_description
1 polymer ?
#
loop_
_entity_poly.entity_id
_entity_poly.type
_entity_poly.pdbx_seq_one_letter_code
_entity_poly.pdbx_strand_id
1 'polypeptide(L)'
;MQLISTIKTYFKRTFTILNKQTDPEEAYNLWASAYDSQPDNLMLALDEEIFSDLIEDISFTDKTIVDVGCGTGRHWKQIMDKEPKKLVGYDVSEGMLAILRKKFPESKTHKLNSNYLPGSENESCDIIISTLAIAHIENIAEAFNEWNRVLKPDGEIIITDYHPEALSKGGKRTFKHNGELIAVKNYIHPVAIVKQTAGQLHWQALRFIQKEINKSMIPYYEKQNALHVFEQFEGVAIIYGIHLKKTNAAL
;
A
#
# COMPACT_ATOMS: atom_id res chain seq x y z
N MET A 1 -12.22 -43.20 -14.01
CA MET A 1 -11.37 -43.05 -12.82
C MET A 1 -10.23 -42.01 -13.01
N GLN A 2 -9.60 -41.92 -14.18
CA GLN A 2 -8.51 -40.92 -14.44
C GLN A 2 -8.94 -39.43 -14.39
N LEU A 3 -10.15 -39.09 -14.87
CA LEU A 3 -10.62 -37.71 -14.90
C LEU A 3 -10.80 -37.11 -13.49
N ILE A 4 -11.30 -37.91 -12.54
CA ILE A 4 -11.55 -37.49 -11.15
C ILE A 4 -10.21 -37.28 -10.40
N SER A 5 -9.18 -38.08 -10.71
CA SER A 5 -7.86 -37.94 -10.12
C SER A 5 -7.16 -36.67 -10.61
N THR A 6 -7.31 -36.31 -11.89
CA THR A 6 -6.73 -35.11 -12.50
C THR A 6 -7.38 -33.84 -11.95
N ILE A 7 -8.70 -33.81 -11.76
CA ILE A 7 -9.45 -32.72 -11.16
C ILE A 7 -9.04 -32.52 -9.68
N LYS A 8 -8.97 -33.62 -8.89
CA LYS A 8 -8.52 -33.56 -7.50
C LYS A 8 -7.07 -33.06 -7.37
N THR A 9 -6.20 -33.43 -8.30
CA THR A 9 -4.79 -33.00 -8.31
C THR A 9 -4.69 -31.54 -8.70
N TYR A 10 -5.49 -31.07 -9.65
CA TYR A 10 -5.54 -29.65 -10.07
C TYR A 10 -6.07 -28.76 -8.93
N PHE A 11 -7.19 -29.15 -8.29
CA PHE A 11 -7.73 -28.45 -7.12
C PHE A 11 -6.74 -28.45 -5.95
N LYS A 12 -6.08 -29.57 -5.67
CA LYS A 12 -5.09 -29.67 -4.59
C LYS A 12 -3.86 -28.81 -4.86
N ARG A 13 -3.41 -28.73 -6.12
CA ARG A 13 -2.28 -27.90 -6.55
C ARG A 13 -2.62 -26.41 -6.49
N THR A 14 -3.81 -26.00 -6.93
CA THR A 14 -4.31 -24.62 -6.84
C THR A 14 -4.50 -24.19 -5.39
N PHE A 15 -5.03 -25.08 -4.52
CA PHE A 15 -5.22 -24.79 -3.10
C PHE A 15 -3.88 -24.72 -2.34
N THR A 16 -2.87 -25.50 -2.75
CA THR A 16 -1.53 -25.48 -2.14
C THR A 16 -0.74 -24.23 -2.56
N ILE A 17 -0.90 -23.76 -3.81
CA ILE A 17 -0.29 -22.53 -4.31
C ILE A 17 -0.91 -21.30 -3.62
N LEU A 18 -2.23 -21.29 -3.37
CA LEU A 18 -2.92 -20.21 -2.67
C LEU A 18 -2.54 -20.11 -1.18
N ASN A 19 -1.92 -21.10 -0.59
CA ASN A 19 -1.48 -21.09 0.80
C ASN A 19 -0.02 -20.65 1.00
N LYS A 20 0.79 -20.63 -0.06
CA LYS A 20 2.16 -20.11 0.02
C LYS A 20 2.15 -18.61 -0.25
N GLN A 21 2.32 -17.84 0.80
CA GLN A 21 2.57 -16.40 0.69
C GLN A 21 4.08 -16.17 0.53
N THR A 22 4.42 -15.29 -0.41
CA THR A 22 5.78 -14.84 -0.66
C THR A 22 6.06 -13.58 0.15
N ASP A 23 7.25 -13.48 0.71
CA ASP A 23 7.68 -12.29 1.43
C ASP A 23 7.57 -11.04 0.54
N PRO A 24 7.18 -9.87 1.07
CA PRO A 24 6.99 -8.66 0.28
C PRO A 24 8.20 -8.28 -0.57
N GLU A 25 9.43 -8.33 -0.03
CA GLU A 25 10.63 -7.99 -0.79
C GLU A 25 10.77 -8.88 -2.03
N GLU A 26 10.69 -10.20 -1.85
CA GLU A 26 10.78 -11.16 -2.95
C GLU A 26 9.64 -10.99 -3.96
N ALA A 27 8.41 -10.89 -3.47
CA ALA A 27 7.22 -10.76 -4.31
C ALA A 27 7.27 -9.51 -5.18
N TYR A 28 7.60 -8.35 -4.61
CA TYR A 28 7.67 -7.10 -5.34
C TYR A 28 8.88 -7.01 -6.28
N ASN A 29 10.01 -7.67 -5.96
CA ASN A 29 11.12 -7.81 -6.91
C ASN A 29 10.69 -8.59 -8.15
N LEU A 30 9.91 -9.67 -8.00
CA LEU A 30 9.36 -10.44 -9.13
C LEU A 30 8.31 -9.65 -9.92
N TRP A 31 7.53 -8.81 -9.25
CA TRP A 31 6.43 -8.08 -9.86
C TRP A 31 6.86 -6.79 -10.56
N ALA A 32 8.00 -6.21 -10.18
CA ALA A 32 8.41 -4.86 -10.53
C ALA A 32 8.26 -4.53 -12.03
N SER A 33 8.73 -5.40 -12.92
CA SER A 33 8.70 -5.14 -14.36
C SER A 33 7.29 -5.03 -14.97
N ALA A 34 6.27 -5.63 -14.34
CA ALA A 34 4.90 -5.65 -14.80
C ALA A 34 3.96 -4.79 -13.94
N TYR A 35 4.46 -4.21 -12.84
CA TYR A 35 3.62 -3.56 -11.84
C TYR A 35 2.81 -2.37 -12.40
N ASP A 36 3.44 -1.51 -13.19
CA ASP A 36 2.78 -0.33 -13.77
C ASP A 36 1.88 -0.68 -14.98
N SER A 37 2.00 -1.90 -15.53
CA SER A 37 1.27 -2.34 -16.74
C SER A 37 -0.01 -3.11 -16.39
N GLN A 38 -0.85 -2.56 -15.52
CA GLN A 38 -2.07 -3.20 -15.01
C GLN A 38 -3.28 -2.25 -15.09
N PRO A 39 -3.74 -1.87 -16.29
CA PRO A 39 -4.82 -0.88 -16.44
C PRO A 39 -6.16 -1.32 -15.80
N ASP A 40 -6.36 -2.63 -15.63
CA ASP A 40 -7.58 -3.21 -15.09
C ASP A 40 -7.42 -3.66 -13.61
N ASN A 41 -6.45 -3.11 -12.89
CA ASN A 41 -6.27 -3.41 -11.48
C ASN A 41 -7.15 -2.50 -10.62
N LEU A 42 -8.25 -3.05 -10.11
CA LEU A 42 -9.22 -2.34 -9.27
C LEU A 42 -8.56 -1.65 -8.07
N MET A 43 -7.64 -2.33 -7.39
CA MET A 43 -6.99 -1.75 -6.19
C MET A 43 -6.15 -0.52 -6.52
N LEU A 44 -5.43 -0.54 -7.64
CA LEU A 44 -4.64 0.63 -8.06
C LEU A 44 -5.54 1.79 -8.48
N ALA A 45 -6.68 1.51 -9.12
CA ALA A 45 -7.66 2.53 -9.49
C ALA A 45 -8.32 3.17 -8.25
N LEU A 46 -8.74 2.36 -7.28
CA LEU A 46 -9.33 2.85 -6.04
C LEU A 46 -8.33 3.61 -5.17
N ASP A 47 -7.09 3.16 -5.14
CA ASP A 47 -6.01 3.83 -4.41
C ASP A 47 -5.71 5.21 -5.01
N GLU A 48 -5.68 5.32 -6.34
CA GLU A 48 -5.51 6.60 -7.04
C GLU A 48 -6.62 7.59 -6.69
N GLU A 49 -7.87 7.13 -6.68
CA GLU A 49 -9.04 7.93 -6.32
C GLU A 49 -8.94 8.42 -4.86
N ILE A 50 -8.73 7.49 -3.90
CA ILE A 50 -8.65 7.83 -2.47
C ILE A 50 -7.45 8.72 -2.18
N PHE A 51 -6.29 8.43 -2.77
CA PHE A 51 -5.10 9.25 -2.58
C PHE A 51 -5.31 10.67 -3.07
N SER A 52 -5.87 10.85 -4.28
CA SER A 52 -6.18 12.16 -4.84
C SER A 52 -7.13 12.95 -3.94
N ASP A 53 -8.19 12.29 -3.45
CA ASP A 53 -9.15 12.91 -2.53
C ASP A 53 -8.49 13.33 -1.20
N LEU A 54 -7.58 12.51 -0.66
CA LEU A 54 -6.93 12.80 0.63
C LEU A 54 -5.97 13.99 0.54
N ILE A 55 -5.32 14.18 -0.62
CA ILE A 55 -4.31 15.24 -0.80
C ILE A 55 -4.84 16.52 -1.44
N GLU A 56 -6.16 16.60 -1.71
CA GLU A 56 -6.76 17.73 -2.43
C GLU A 56 -6.44 19.06 -1.74
N ASP A 57 -6.66 19.14 -0.43
CA ASP A 57 -6.49 20.35 0.39
C ASP A 57 -5.13 20.45 1.07
N ILE A 58 -4.18 19.52 0.78
CA ILE A 58 -2.87 19.49 1.41
C ILE A 58 -1.86 20.29 0.56
N SER A 59 -1.19 21.25 1.18
CA SER A 59 -0.08 21.97 0.53
C SER A 59 1.19 21.14 0.57
N PHE A 60 1.74 20.85 -0.60
CA PHE A 60 3.02 20.16 -0.76
C PHE A 60 4.17 21.13 -1.09
N THR A 61 3.83 22.36 -1.52
CA THR A 61 4.81 23.37 -1.93
C THR A 61 5.81 23.65 -0.82
N ASP A 62 7.09 23.60 -1.16
CA ASP A 62 8.24 23.80 -0.24
C ASP A 62 8.33 22.77 0.90
N LYS A 63 7.58 21.66 0.85
CA LYS A 63 7.59 20.61 1.87
C LYS A 63 8.63 19.53 1.58
N THR A 64 9.21 18.99 2.65
CA THR A 64 9.98 17.74 2.59
C THR A 64 9.04 16.56 2.79
N ILE A 65 9.00 15.66 1.82
CA ILE A 65 8.10 14.51 1.78
C ILE A 65 8.91 13.22 1.85
N VAL A 66 8.42 12.28 2.65
CA VAL A 66 8.92 10.92 2.74
C VAL A 66 7.81 9.97 2.27
N ASP A 67 8.12 9.11 1.29
CA ASP A 67 7.21 8.11 0.75
C ASP A 67 7.70 6.71 1.15
N VAL A 68 6.98 6.05 2.08
CA VAL A 68 7.34 4.75 2.64
C VAL A 68 6.54 3.64 1.96
N GLY A 69 7.24 2.70 1.33
CA GLY A 69 6.65 1.75 0.39
C GLY A 69 6.40 2.42 -0.96
N CYS A 70 7.32 3.27 -1.41
CA CYS A 70 7.14 4.10 -2.61
C CYS A 70 7.02 3.30 -3.91
N GLY A 71 7.41 2.03 -3.91
CA GLY A 71 7.33 1.12 -5.06
C GLY A 71 7.98 1.71 -6.31
N THR A 72 7.22 1.71 -7.40
CA THR A 72 7.63 2.29 -8.69
C THR A 72 7.42 3.81 -8.78
N GLY A 73 6.99 4.46 -7.69
CA GLY A 73 6.68 5.91 -7.67
C GLY A 73 5.40 6.24 -8.44
N ARG A 74 4.35 5.45 -8.27
CA ARG A 74 3.08 5.60 -9.01
C ARG A 74 2.44 6.98 -8.78
N HIS A 75 2.47 7.50 -7.56
CA HIS A 75 1.94 8.83 -7.20
C HIS A 75 2.97 9.97 -7.35
N TRP A 76 4.23 9.66 -7.67
CA TRP A 76 5.30 10.66 -7.66
C TRP A 76 5.08 11.81 -8.63
N LYS A 77 4.52 11.52 -9.82
CA LYS A 77 4.20 12.62 -10.75
C LYS A 77 3.23 13.61 -10.14
N GLN A 78 2.13 13.12 -9.54
CA GLN A 78 1.11 13.97 -8.91
C GLN A 78 1.67 14.75 -7.72
N ILE A 79 2.58 14.14 -6.94
CA ILE A 79 3.26 14.81 -5.83
C ILE A 79 4.20 15.88 -6.35
N MET A 80 5.01 15.58 -7.36
CA MET A 80 5.99 16.53 -7.93
C MET A 80 5.32 17.69 -8.63
N ASP A 81 4.16 17.51 -9.25
CA ASP A 81 3.37 18.58 -9.85
C ASP A 81 2.88 19.62 -8.81
N LYS A 82 2.93 19.29 -7.49
CA LYS A 82 2.65 20.21 -6.36
C LYS A 82 3.90 20.89 -5.79
N GLU A 83 5.04 20.81 -6.49
CA GLU A 83 6.29 21.53 -6.22
C GLU A 83 6.86 21.31 -4.79
N PRO A 84 7.06 20.08 -4.33
CA PRO A 84 7.69 19.82 -3.04
C PRO A 84 9.16 20.28 -3.06
N LYS A 85 9.68 20.72 -1.92
CA LYS A 85 11.11 21.02 -1.74
C LYS A 85 11.99 19.77 -1.91
N LYS A 86 11.50 18.63 -1.43
CA LYS A 86 12.23 17.36 -1.44
C LYS A 86 11.23 16.19 -1.38
N LEU A 87 11.48 15.16 -2.18
CA LEU A 87 10.76 13.88 -2.13
C LEU A 87 11.79 12.76 -2.00
N VAL A 88 11.63 11.92 -0.97
CA VAL A 88 12.52 10.77 -0.70
C VAL A 88 11.69 9.51 -0.59
N GLY A 89 12.03 8.50 -1.38
CA GLY A 89 11.35 7.21 -1.38
C GLY A 89 12.08 6.13 -0.59
N TYR A 90 11.32 5.30 0.08
CA TYR A 90 11.79 4.14 0.81
C TYR A 90 10.99 2.91 0.40
N ASP A 91 11.67 1.82 0.03
CA ASP A 91 11.00 0.55 -0.32
C ASP A 91 11.91 -0.64 0.01
N VAL A 92 11.31 -1.79 0.30
CA VAL A 92 12.04 -3.05 0.54
C VAL A 92 12.52 -3.68 -0.77
N SER A 93 11.87 -3.42 -1.90
CA SER A 93 12.15 -4.01 -3.20
C SER A 93 13.09 -3.15 -4.03
N GLU A 94 14.30 -3.64 -4.24
CA GLU A 94 15.25 -2.99 -5.16
C GLU A 94 14.74 -2.98 -6.61
N GLY A 95 13.99 -4.01 -7.01
CA GLY A 95 13.35 -4.07 -8.32
C GLY A 95 12.37 -2.92 -8.55
N MET A 96 11.54 -2.59 -7.54
CA MET A 96 10.64 -1.45 -7.58
C MET A 96 11.39 -0.13 -7.65
N LEU A 97 12.41 0.05 -6.78
CA LEU A 97 13.24 1.24 -6.76
C LEU A 97 13.98 1.47 -8.09
N ALA A 98 14.43 0.40 -8.76
CA ALA A 98 15.07 0.52 -10.07
C ALA A 98 14.12 1.08 -11.13
N ILE A 99 12.84 0.67 -11.12
CA ILE A 99 11.80 1.22 -12.00
C ILE A 99 11.54 2.70 -11.65
N LEU A 100 11.43 3.03 -10.36
CA LEU A 100 11.24 4.40 -9.91
C LEU A 100 12.37 5.31 -10.41
N ARG A 101 13.64 4.92 -10.17
CA ARG A 101 14.82 5.70 -10.61
C ARG A 101 14.87 5.88 -12.13
N LYS A 102 14.40 4.88 -12.90
CA LYS A 102 14.29 5.01 -14.36
C LYS A 102 13.24 6.06 -14.77
N LYS A 103 12.10 6.13 -14.06
CA LYS A 103 11.04 7.12 -14.34
C LYS A 103 11.43 8.52 -13.84
N PHE A 104 12.15 8.59 -12.74
CA PHE A 104 12.56 9.82 -12.06
C PHE A 104 14.06 9.79 -11.74
N PRO A 105 14.94 10.10 -12.72
CA PRO A 105 16.39 9.96 -12.57
C PRO A 105 17.01 10.76 -11.43
N GLU A 106 16.42 11.91 -11.08
CA GLU A 106 16.88 12.78 -9.96
C GLU A 106 16.34 12.34 -8.59
N SER A 107 15.63 11.21 -8.53
CA SER A 107 14.98 10.74 -7.30
C SER A 107 15.99 10.31 -6.25
N LYS A 108 15.69 10.62 -4.98
CA LYS A 108 16.40 10.08 -3.81
C LYS A 108 15.61 8.90 -3.26
N THR A 109 16.22 7.72 -3.28
CA THR A 109 15.58 6.51 -2.79
C THR A 109 16.53 5.70 -1.92
N HIS A 110 15.95 4.98 -0.96
CA HIS A 110 16.67 4.09 -0.06
C HIS A 110 15.98 2.73 0.00
N LYS A 111 16.75 1.66 -0.13
CA LYS A 111 16.25 0.32 0.15
C LYS A 111 16.10 0.14 1.67
N LEU A 112 14.96 -0.38 2.10
CA LEU A 112 14.70 -0.74 3.50
C LEU A 112 15.08 -2.19 3.78
N ASN A 113 15.67 -2.41 4.95
CA ASN A 113 15.89 -3.75 5.52
C ASN A 113 15.20 -3.89 6.90
N SER A 114 14.55 -2.82 7.37
CA SER A 114 13.80 -2.73 8.63
C SER A 114 12.85 -1.56 8.58
N ASN A 115 12.14 -1.28 9.66
CA ASN A 115 11.27 -0.10 9.77
C ASN A 115 12.05 1.23 9.92
N TYR A 116 13.37 1.19 10.13
CA TYR A 116 14.21 2.38 10.24
C TYR A 116 14.38 3.07 8.88
N LEU A 117 14.27 4.41 8.85
CA LEU A 117 14.41 5.24 7.64
C LEU A 117 15.82 5.84 7.56
N PRO A 118 16.78 5.17 6.90
CA PRO A 118 18.16 5.61 6.85
C PRO A 118 18.30 6.98 6.16
N GLY A 119 19.13 7.85 6.72
CA GLY A 119 19.38 9.18 6.18
C GLY A 119 18.27 10.20 6.45
N SER A 120 17.23 9.84 7.23
CA SER A 120 16.25 10.79 7.76
C SER A 120 16.58 11.15 9.21
N GLU A 121 16.76 12.43 9.47
CA GLU A 121 16.99 12.97 10.80
C GLU A 121 15.65 13.08 11.57
N ASN A 122 15.74 13.34 12.89
CA ASN A 122 14.56 13.62 13.70
C ASN A 122 13.90 14.91 13.17
N GLU A 123 12.56 14.91 13.14
CA GLU A 123 11.76 16.10 12.78
C GLU A 123 12.21 16.75 11.47
N SER A 124 12.55 15.92 10.46
CA SER A 124 13.12 16.37 9.20
C SER A 124 12.16 16.38 8.02
N CYS A 125 10.99 15.74 8.14
CA CYS A 125 9.98 15.73 7.08
C CYS A 125 8.67 16.40 7.53
N ASP A 126 7.98 17.02 6.55
CA ASP A 126 6.71 17.70 6.77
C ASP A 126 5.53 16.74 6.51
N ILE A 127 5.68 15.82 5.56
CA ILE A 127 4.62 14.90 5.14
C ILE A 127 5.20 13.50 4.96
N ILE A 128 4.52 12.50 5.52
CA ILE A 128 4.76 11.09 5.23
C ILE A 128 3.61 10.55 4.39
N ILE A 129 3.95 9.83 3.33
CA ILE A 129 3.00 9.10 2.47
C ILE A 129 3.32 7.62 2.58
N SER A 130 2.28 6.79 2.63
CA SER A 130 2.42 5.34 2.52
C SER A 130 1.18 4.76 1.86
N THR A 131 1.31 4.30 0.62
CA THR A 131 0.19 3.81 -0.17
C THR A 131 0.34 2.33 -0.47
N LEU A 132 -0.68 1.54 -0.13
CA LEU A 132 -0.75 0.08 -0.31
C LEU A 132 0.46 -0.66 0.28
N ALA A 133 0.99 -0.21 1.43
CA ALA A 133 2.22 -0.71 2.00
C ALA A 133 2.11 -1.21 3.46
N ILE A 134 1.27 -0.60 4.31
CA ILE A 134 1.27 -0.96 5.74
C ILE A 134 0.77 -2.39 6.01
N ALA A 135 -0.06 -2.96 5.15
CA ALA A 135 -0.45 -4.37 5.24
C ALA A 135 0.74 -5.33 5.02
N HIS A 136 1.88 -4.86 4.56
CA HIS A 136 3.12 -5.65 4.43
C HIS A 136 4.09 -5.48 5.60
N ILE A 137 3.79 -4.58 6.54
CA ILE A 137 4.59 -4.31 7.74
C ILE A 137 4.05 -5.17 8.89
N GLU A 138 4.87 -6.04 9.46
CA GLU A 138 4.46 -6.90 10.56
C GLU A 138 4.16 -6.11 11.83
N ASN A 139 5.07 -5.22 12.21
CA ASN A 139 4.96 -4.39 13.41
C ASN A 139 4.71 -2.93 13.05
N ILE A 140 3.44 -2.55 12.87
CA ILE A 140 3.08 -1.17 12.55
C ILE A 140 3.41 -0.19 13.67
N ALA A 141 3.41 -0.62 14.93
CA ALA A 141 3.77 0.26 16.04
C ALA A 141 5.23 0.69 15.96
N GLU A 142 6.14 -0.22 15.59
CA GLU A 142 7.55 0.09 15.37
C GLU A 142 7.71 1.05 14.17
N ALA A 143 7.04 0.78 13.06
CA ALA A 143 7.06 1.65 11.90
C ALA A 143 6.53 3.06 12.22
N PHE A 144 5.40 3.15 12.93
CA PHE A 144 4.82 4.42 13.31
C PHE A 144 5.70 5.20 14.31
N ASN A 145 6.41 4.52 15.22
CA ASN A 145 7.39 5.17 16.08
C ASN A 145 8.53 5.80 15.27
N GLU A 146 9.02 5.11 14.24
CA GLU A 146 10.05 5.64 13.35
C GLU A 146 9.51 6.82 12.51
N TRP A 147 8.29 6.70 11.98
CA TRP A 147 7.64 7.79 11.26
C TRP A 147 7.45 9.01 12.17
N ASN A 148 7.05 8.78 13.44
CA ASN A 148 6.92 9.86 14.43
C ASN A 148 8.25 10.54 14.74
N ARG A 149 9.36 9.80 14.75
CA ARG A 149 10.71 10.35 14.94
C ARG A 149 11.08 11.33 13.83
N VAL A 150 10.81 10.96 12.56
CA VAL A 150 11.21 11.77 11.40
C VAL A 150 10.22 12.89 11.06
N LEU A 151 8.95 12.74 11.49
CA LEU A 151 7.90 13.72 11.23
C LEU A 151 8.04 14.92 12.16
N LYS A 152 8.02 16.13 11.59
CA LYS A 152 8.00 17.37 12.33
C LYS A 152 6.75 17.51 13.21
N PRO A 153 6.77 18.37 14.25
CA PRO A 153 5.54 18.85 14.86
C PRO A 153 4.61 19.44 13.79
N ASP A 154 3.31 19.24 13.94
CA ASP A 154 2.27 19.62 12.97
C ASP A 154 2.41 18.97 11.58
N GLY A 155 3.31 17.99 11.40
CA GLY A 155 3.46 17.24 10.18
C GLY A 155 2.27 16.32 9.90
N GLU A 156 2.12 15.94 8.64
CA GLU A 156 0.95 15.20 8.15
C GLU A 156 1.33 13.81 7.64
N ILE A 157 0.40 12.85 7.72
CA ILE A 157 0.60 11.48 7.28
C ILE A 157 -0.60 11.07 6.43
N ILE A 158 -0.33 10.57 5.24
CA ILE A 158 -1.34 10.05 4.32
C ILE A 158 -1.09 8.55 4.14
N ILE A 159 -2.06 7.74 4.50
CA ILE A 159 -2.01 6.29 4.34
C ILE A 159 -3.21 5.86 3.50
N THR A 160 -2.97 5.01 2.51
CA THR A 160 -4.00 4.19 1.87
C THR A 160 -3.59 2.73 1.96
N ASP A 161 -4.53 1.81 2.17
CA ASP A 161 -4.21 0.38 2.12
C ASP A 161 -5.45 -0.51 1.96
N TYR A 162 -5.20 -1.78 1.69
CA TYR A 162 -6.22 -2.82 1.75
C TYR A 162 -6.99 -2.75 3.05
N HIS A 163 -8.31 -2.79 2.95
CA HIS A 163 -9.14 -2.80 4.14
C HIS A 163 -8.98 -4.15 4.87
N PRO A 164 -8.71 -4.15 6.19
CA PRO A 164 -8.49 -5.39 6.97
C PRO A 164 -9.71 -6.32 6.95
N GLU A 165 -10.92 -5.81 6.70
CA GLU A 165 -12.11 -6.63 6.55
C GLU A 165 -12.00 -7.57 5.34
N ALA A 166 -11.58 -7.07 4.18
CA ALA A 166 -11.37 -7.90 2.99
C ALA A 166 -10.27 -8.94 3.22
N LEU A 167 -9.16 -8.55 3.86
CA LEU A 167 -8.07 -9.46 4.19
C LEU A 167 -8.54 -10.57 5.16
N SER A 168 -9.34 -10.24 6.18
CA SER A 168 -9.86 -11.20 7.16
C SER A 168 -10.85 -12.20 6.54
N LYS A 169 -11.54 -11.79 5.48
CA LYS A 169 -12.44 -12.65 4.68
C LYS A 169 -11.70 -13.46 3.60
N GLY A 170 -10.37 -13.46 3.61
CA GLY A 170 -9.54 -14.25 2.70
C GLY A 170 -9.11 -13.51 1.43
N GLY A 171 -9.35 -12.22 1.32
CA GLY A 171 -8.78 -11.36 0.26
C GLY A 171 -7.26 -11.45 0.27
N LYS A 172 -6.66 -11.50 -0.91
CA LYS A 172 -5.20 -11.59 -1.07
C LYS A 172 -4.72 -10.64 -2.16
N ARG A 173 -3.56 -10.04 -1.93
CA ARG A 173 -2.84 -9.35 -3.00
C ARG A 173 -2.09 -10.39 -3.81
N THR A 174 -2.46 -10.55 -5.07
CA THR A 174 -1.88 -11.55 -5.95
C THR A 174 -1.50 -10.96 -7.31
N PHE A 175 -0.51 -11.56 -7.94
CA PHE A 175 -0.12 -11.26 -9.31
C PHE A 175 0.35 -12.54 -10.02
N LYS A 176 0.40 -12.51 -11.36
CA LYS A 176 0.91 -13.62 -12.17
C LYS A 176 2.38 -13.37 -12.51
N HIS A 177 3.22 -14.38 -12.28
CA HIS A 177 4.61 -14.38 -12.70
C HIS A 177 4.95 -15.74 -13.32
N ASN A 178 5.44 -15.76 -14.56
CA ASN A 178 5.75 -16.98 -15.33
C ASN A 178 4.62 -18.01 -15.34
N GLY A 179 3.36 -17.54 -15.41
CA GLY A 179 2.17 -18.41 -15.43
C GLY A 179 1.70 -18.90 -14.06
N GLU A 180 2.43 -18.61 -13.00
CA GLU A 180 2.06 -18.94 -11.61
C GLU A 180 1.41 -17.75 -10.91
N LEU A 181 0.42 -18.03 -10.05
CA LEU A 181 -0.21 -17.01 -9.20
C LEU A 181 0.58 -16.90 -7.89
N ILE A 182 1.17 -15.74 -7.65
CA ILE A 182 1.93 -15.43 -6.43
C ILE A 182 1.06 -14.59 -5.51
N ALA A 183 0.95 -14.98 -4.24
CA ALA A 183 0.30 -14.21 -3.19
C ALA A 183 1.36 -13.52 -2.33
N VAL A 184 1.22 -12.20 -2.15
CA VAL A 184 2.09 -11.42 -1.28
C VAL A 184 1.64 -11.61 0.17
N LYS A 185 2.60 -11.78 1.09
CA LYS A 185 2.32 -11.87 2.52
C LYS A 185 1.72 -10.56 3.03
N ASN A 186 0.61 -10.67 3.77
CA ASN A 186 -0.08 -9.56 4.39
C ASN A 186 -0.26 -9.81 5.88
N TYR A 187 -0.26 -8.73 6.64
CA TYR A 187 -0.65 -8.68 8.04
C TYR A 187 -1.97 -7.92 8.17
N ILE A 188 -2.85 -8.40 9.03
CA ILE A 188 -4.16 -7.78 9.22
C ILE A 188 -4.09 -6.79 10.38
N HIS A 189 -4.13 -5.50 10.06
CA HIS A 189 -4.16 -4.43 11.03
C HIS A 189 -5.56 -3.81 11.06
N PRO A 190 -6.43 -4.15 12.03
CA PRO A 190 -7.74 -3.54 12.16
C PRO A 190 -7.63 -2.00 12.18
N VAL A 191 -8.51 -1.30 11.44
CA VAL A 191 -8.50 0.17 11.37
C VAL A 191 -8.52 0.81 12.76
N ALA A 192 -9.24 0.19 13.70
CA ALA A 192 -9.26 0.64 15.10
C ALA A 192 -7.86 0.60 15.74
N ILE A 193 -7.06 -0.43 15.46
CA ILE A 193 -5.68 -0.56 15.97
C ILE A 193 -4.77 0.47 15.30
N VAL A 194 -4.91 0.68 13.97
CA VAL A 194 -4.16 1.73 13.27
C VAL A 194 -4.42 3.10 13.90
N LYS A 195 -5.71 3.44 14.13
CA LYS A 195 -6.11 4.71 14.77
C LYS A 195 -5.65 4.80 16.23
N GLN A 196 -5.70 3.69 16.98
CA GLN A 196 -5.23 3.65 18.37
C GLN A 196 -3.72 3.89 18.46
N THR A 197 -2.93 3.21 17.62
CA THR A 197 -1.47 3.37 17.56
C THR A 197 -1.10 4.80 17.17
N ALA A 198 -1.80 5.36 16.18
CA ALA A 198 -1.65 6.77 15.79
C ALA A 198 -1.95 7.72 16.96
N GLY A 199 -3.05 7.50 17.69
CA GLY A 199 -3.44 8.31 18.84
C GLY A 199 -2.43 8.27 19.99
N GLN A 200 -1.76 7.12 20.22
CA GLN A 200 -0.69 6.98 21.21
C GLN A 200 0.54 7.85 20.88
N LEU A 201 0.71 8.20 19.60
CA LEU A 201 1.77 9.08 19.09
C LEU A 201 1.28 10.53 18.90
N HIS A 202 0.12 10.87 19.46
CA HIS A 202 -0.53 12.18 19.31
C HIS A 202 -0.84 12.53 17.84
N TRP A 203 -1.17 11.54 17.00
CA TRP A 203 -1.64 11.78 15.65
C TRP A 203 -3.17 11.82 15.64
N GLN A 204 -3.72 12.93 15.23
CA GLN A 204 -5.17 13.13 15.10
C GLN A 204 -5.62 12.73 13.69
N ALA A 205 -6.66 11.91 13.58
CA ALA A 205 -7.28 11.62 12.30
C ALA A 205 -8.13 12.82 11.85
N LEU A 206 -7.77 13.41 10.70
CA LEU A 206 -8.48 14.53 10.09
C LEU A 206 -9.53 14.06 9.08
N ARG A 207 -9.20 13.03 8.28
CA ARG A 207 -10.08 12.46 7.27
C ARG A 207 -9.92 10.94 7.23
N PHE A 208 -11.03 10.25 7.00
CA PHE A 208 -11.04 8.81 6.78
C PHE A 208 -12.01 8.49 5.65
N ILE A 209 -11.55 7.73 4.66
CA ILE A 209 -12.32 7.29 3.49
C ILE A 209 -12.21 5.78 3.41
N GLN A 210 -13.29 5.10 3.06
CA GLN A 210 -13.24 3.68 2.68
C GLN A 210 -14.14 3.43 1.48
N LYS A 211 -13.82 2.42 0.70
CA LYS A 211 -14.62 1.98 -0.44
C LYS A 211 -15.01 0.52 -0.25
N GLU A 212 -16.29 0.25 -0.46
CA GLU A 212 -16.86 -1.09 -0.47
C GLU A 212 -17.01 -1.58 -1.91
N ILE A 213 -16.88 -2.90 -2.08
CA ILE A 213 -17.15 -3.51 -3.38
C ILE A 213 -18.62 -3.36 -3.71
N ASN A 214 -18.91 -2.76 -4.85
CA ASN A 214 -20.25 -2.51 -5.32
C ASN A 214 -20.40 -2.79 -6.83
N LYS A 215 -21.62 -2.72 -7.34
CA LYS A 215 -21.96 -3.09 -8.71
C LYS A 215 -21.22 -2.29 -9.79
N SER A 216 -20.76 -1.08 -9.50
CA SER A 216 -19.99 -0.28 -10.47
C SER A 216 -18.62 -0.91 -10.77
N MET A 217 -18.14 -1.80 -9.91
CA MET A 217 -16.85 -2.48 -10.04
C MET A 217 -16.94 -3.81 -10.83
N ILE A 218 -18.14 -4.28 -11.18
CA ILE A 218 -18.35 -5.52 -11.96
C ILE A 218 -17.46 -5.59 -13.20
N PRO A 219 -17.27 -4.53 -14.02
CA PRO A 219 -16.43 -4.61 -15.20
C PRO A 219 -14.97 -5.01 -14.94
N TYR A 220 -14.40 -4.68 -13.77
CA TYR A 220 -13.06 -5.13 -13.38
C TYR A 220 -12.99 -6.65 -13.15
N TYR A 221 -14.04 -7.21 -12.54
CA TYR A 221 -14.12 -8.64 -12.26
C TYR A 221 -14.43 -9.46 -13.51
N GLU A 222 -15.28 -8.94 -14.41
CA GLU A 222 -15.59 -9.58 -15.71
C GLU A 222 -14.34 -9.73 -16.58
N LYS A 223 -13.54 -8.65 -16.71
CA LYS A 223 -12.27 -8.67 -17.48
C LYS A 223 -11.28 -9.72 -16.97
N GLN A 224 -11.36 -10.08 -15.69
CA GLN A 224 -10.48 -11.06 -15.06
C GLN A 224 -11.12 -12.45 -14.94
N ASN A 225 -12.35 -12.67 -15.46
CA ASN A 225 -13.16 -13.88 -15.26
C ASN A 225 -13.36 -14.23 -13.77
N ALA A 226 -13.57 -13.22 -12.93
CA ALA A 226 -13.58 -13.30 -11.47
C ALA A 226 -14.91 -12.84 -10.84
N LEU A 227 -16.06 -12.94 -11.54
CA LEU A 227 -17.37 -12.55 -11.01
C LEU A 227 -17.72 -13.27 -9.70
N HIS A 228 -17.30 -14.53 -9.53
CA HIS A 228 -17.47 -15.25 -8.28
C HIS A 228 -16.75 -14.58 -7.09
N VAL A 229 -15.66 -13.83 -7.35
CA VAL A 229 -14.97 -13.03 -6.31
C VAL A 229 -15.80 -11.79 -6.01
N PHE A 230 -16.39 -11.13 -7.03
CA PHE A 230 -17.30 -10.02 -6.81
C PHE A 230 -18.47 -10.45 -5.91
N GLU A 231 -19.15 -11.55 -6.22
CA GLU A 231 -20.27 -12.07 -5.44
C GLU A 231 -19.88 -12.40 -3.97
N GLN A 232 -18.66 -12.90 -3.76
CA GLN A 232 -18.14 -13.19 -2.41
C GLN A 232 -17.87 -11.93 -1.59
N PHE A 233 -17.46 -10.83 -2.24
CA PHE A 233 -17.01 -9.63 -1.58
C PHE A 233 -17.93 -8.41 -1.77
N GLU A 234 -19.08 -8.55 -2.43
CA GLU A 234 -20.05 -7.43 -2.57
C GLU A 234 -20.45 -6.89 -1.19
N GLY A 235 -20.38 -5.57 -1.02
CA GLY A 235 -20.63 -4.88 0.25
C GLY A 235 -19.49 -4.93 1.27
N VAL A 236 -18.36 -5.58 0.95
CA VAL A 236 -17.19 -5.65 1.83
C VAL A 236 -16.29 -4.44 1.56
N ALA A 237 -15.82 -3.77 2.62
CA ALA A 237 -14.81 -2.73 2.49
C ALA A 237 -13.48 -3.35 2.02
N ILE A 238 -12.96 -2.83 0.88
CA ILE A 238 -11.77 -3.40 0.22
C ILE A 238 -10.52 -2.54 0.37
N ILE A 239 -10.69 -1.24 0.49
CA ILE A 239 -9.61 -0.26 0.62
C ILE A 239 -10.04 0.85 1.57
N TYR A 240 -9.10 1.43 2.27
CA TYR A 240 -9.31 2.64 3.04
C TYR A 240 -8.17 3.63 2.83
N GLY A 241 -8.43 4.88 3.19
CA GLY A 241 -7.44 5.93 3.29
C GLY A 241 -7.65 6.75 4.55
N ILE A 242 -6.57 7.20 5.14
CA ILE A 242 -6.59 8.04 6.33
C ILE A 242 -5.56 9.16 6.21
N HIS A 243 -6.01 10.37 6.52
CA HIS A 243 -5.17 11.55 6.71
C HIS A 243 -5.05 11.82 8.20
N LEU A 244 -3.82 11.84 8.69
CA LEU A 244 -3.47 12.05 10.08
C LEU A 244 -2.58 13.30 10.19
N LYS A 245 -2.66 13.99 11.33
CA LYS A 245 -1.78 15.10 11.67
C LYS A 245 -1.16 14.88 13.04
N LYS A 246 0.16 15.03 13.14
CA LYS A 246 0.86 15.03 14.41
C LYS A 246 0.52 16.31 15.16
N THR A 247 -0.03 16.18 16.35
CA THR A 247 -0.34 17.30 17.24
C THR A 247 0.69 17.37 18.36
N ASN A 248 0.97 18.58 18.84
CA ASN A 248 1.77 18.72 20.02
C ASN A 248 1.06 18.07 21.21
N ALA A 249 1.78 17.32 22.04
CA ALA A 249 1.22 16.89 23.31
C ALA A 249 0.69 18.13 24.04
N ALA A 250 -0.57 18.14 24.43
CA ALA A 250 -1.07 19.21 25.29
C ALA A 250 -0.22 19.18 26.59
N LEU A 251 0.50 20.26 26.82
CA LEU A 251 1.27 20.48 28.05
C LEU A 251 0.35 20.45 29.26
#